data_9653970aea719448cb7d259bccf4c5a9
#
_entry.id   9653970aea719448cb7d259bccf4c5a9
#
_cell.length_a   1.000
_cell.length_b   1.000
_cell.length_c   1.000
_cell.angle_alpha   90.00
_cell.angle_beta   90.00
_cell.angle_gamma   90.00
#
_symmetry.space_group_name_H-M   'P 1'
#
loop_
_entity.id
_entity.type
_entity.pdbx_description
1 polymer ?
#
loop_
_entity_poly.entity_id
_entity_poly.type
_entity_poly.pdbx_seq_one_letter_code
_entity_poly.pdbx_strand_id
1 'polypeptide(L)'
;MTGETNLDRRILVVEDEPDLRELLTYNLTAAGFTVQATENGTLGLEAVQRFAPDVVLLDLMLPDIPGTEVCRRIRGDTNARQPAVMMLTAKGEEIDRVVGFELGADDYVVKPFSVRELVLRVGAILRARRPPPATTPASPQRRRYIVGPLELDVDGYHVFVNGGEVHVSTLEMRLLVYLVEHRGRVRSREDLLEDVWGYKPGVSTRTIDTHVKRLRDKLGDAGSLVETVRGTGYRLSAEHQVVVKE
;
A
#
# COMPACT_ATOMS: atom_id res chain seq x y z
N MET A 1 -5.21 18.82 -20.48
CA MET A 1 -4.81 17.42 -20.34
C MET A 1 -3.29 17.41 -20.25
N THR A 2 -2.76 17.70 -19.08
CA THR A 2 -1.31 17.68 -18.82
C THR A 2 -0.95 16.26 -18.37
N GLY A 3 -0.41 15.46 -19.32
CA GLY A 3 0.20 14.18 -19.02
C GLY A 3 1.47 14.41 -18.20
N GLU A 4 1.36 14.30 -16.88
CA GLU A 4 2.55 14.16 -16.05
C GLU A 4 3.23 12.84 -16.42
N THR A 5 4.40 12.94 -16.99
CA THR A 5 5.23 11.81 -17.40
C THR A 5 5.59 10.97 -16.17
N ASN A 6 5.21 9.69 -16.19
CA ASN A 6 5.59 8.68 -15.17
C ASN A 6 7.09 8.31 -15.24
N LEU A 7 7.90 9.02 -16.02
CA LEU A 7 9.31 8.71 -16.33
C LEU A 7 10.24 8.62 -15.09
N ASP A 8 9.85 9.25 -13.99
CA ASP A 8 10.63 9.20 -12.75
C ASP A 8 10.21 8.05 -11.81
N ARG A 9 9.15 7.28 -12.16
CA ARG A 9 8.62 6.20 -11.32
C ARG A 9 9.24 4.88 -11.70
N ARG A 10 9.91 4.25 -10.74
CA ARG A 10 10.68 3.02 -10.93
C ARG A 10 9.90 1.81 -10.47
N ILE A 11 9.72 0.84 -11.36
CA ILE A 11 9.02 -0.40 -11.09
C ILE A 11 10.00 -1.56 -11.23
N LEU A 12 10.08 -2.40 -10.22
CA LEU A 12 10.82 -3.65 -10.27
C LEU A 12 9.83 -4.80 -10.49
N VAL A 13 10.09 -5.63 -11.49
CA VAL A 13 9.35 -6.87 -11.76
C VAL A 13 10.23 -8.04 -11.33
N VAL A 14 9.73 -8.89 -10.44
CA VAL A 14 10.38 -10.12 -9.98
C VAL A 14 9.46 -11.28 -10.37
N GLU A 15 9.76 -11.94 -11.48
CA GLU A 15 8.90 -12.96 -12.11
C GLU A 15 9.81 -13.95 -12.83
N ASP A 16 9.67 -15.25 -12.58
CA ASP A 16 10.52 -16.28 -13.16
C ASP A 16 10.08 -16.67 -14.59
N GLU A 17 8.78 -16.59 -14.89
CA GLU A 17 8.24 -16.91 -16.22
C GLU A 17 8.67 -15.85 -17.25
N PRO A 18 9.50 -16.21 -18.27
CA PRO A 18 10.06 -15.22 -19.19
C PRO A 18 9.02 -14.43 -19.97
N ASP A 19 7.99 -15.12 -20.48
CA ASP A 19 6.94 -14.51 -21.31
C ASP A 19 6.13 -13.49 -20.52
N LEU A 20 5.78 -13.82 -19.27
CA LEU A 20 5.05 -12.90 -18.39
C LEU A 20 5.93 -11.74 -17.96
N ARG A 21 7.19 -11.98 -17.65
CA ARG A 21 8.17 -10.94 -17.29
C ARG A 21 8.36 -9.93 -18.43
N GLU A 22 8.49 -10.41 -19.68
CA GLU A 22 8.60 -9.55 -20.86
C GLU A 22 7.31 -8.76 -21.10
N LEU A 23 6.15 -9.41 -21.03
CA LEU A 23 4.83 -8.79 -21.17
C LEU A 23 4.62 -7.66 -20.18
N LEU A 24 4.94 -7.88 -18.90
CA LEU A 24 4.84 -6.87 -17.83
C LEU A 24 5.80 -5.71 -18.09
N THR A 25 7.06 -6.02 -18.41
CA THR A 25 8.09 -5.02 -18.71
C THR A 25 7.67 -4.13 -19.88
N TYR A 26 7.21 -4.72 -20.97
CA TYR A 26 6.75 -3.98 -22.14
C TYR A 26 5.59 -3.03 -21.83
N ASN A 27 4.55 -3.54 -21.17
CA ASN A 27 3.34 -2.72 -20.90
C ASN A 27 3.58 -1.63 -19.87
N LEU A 28 4.39 -1.88 -18.85
CA LEU A 28 4.75 -0.88 -17.86
C LEU A 28 5.63 0.22 -18.45
N THR A 29 6.59 -0.15 -19.30
CA THR A 29 7.42 0.81 -20.04
C THR A 29 6.57 1.64 -21.00
N ALA A 30 5.64 1.02 -21.73
CA ALA A 30 4.69 1.72 -22.60
C ALA A 30 3.76 2.67 -21.82
N ALA A 31 3.49 2.39 -20.54
CA ALA A 31 2.75 3.28 -19.64
C ALA A 31 3.62 4.41 -19.07
N GLY A 32 4.90 4.51 -19.45
CA GLY A 32 5.84 5.58 -19.09
C GLY A 32 6.59 5.36 -17.78
N PHE A 33 6.64 4.13 -17.27
CA PHE A 33 7.45 3.80 -16.09
C PHE A 33 8.89 3.42 -16.48
N THR A 34 9.84 3.68 -15.58
CA THR A 34 11.19 3.10 -15.67
C THR A 34 11.15 1.71 -15.03
N VAL A 35 11.42 0.65 -15.84
CA VAL A 35 11.23 -0.73 -15.40
C VAL A 35 12.58 -1.46 -15.37
N GLN A 36 12.80 -2.19 -14.27
CA GLN A 36 13.83 -3.23 -14.18
C GLN A 36 13.13 -4.56 -13.91
N ALA A 37 13.63 -5.65 -14.48
CA ALA A 37 13.08 -6.97 -14.27
C ALA A 37 14.17 -7.96 -13.83
N THR A 38 13.80 -8.93 -12.99
CA THR A 38 14.65 -10.01 -12.49
C THR A 38 13.87 -11.32 -12.51
N GLU A 39 14.58 -12.43 -12.60
CA GLU A 39 14.01 -13.78 -12.79
C GLU A 39 13.91 -14.59 -11.49
N ASN A 40 14.42 -14.06 -10.36
CA ASN A 40 14.42 -14.76 -9.10
C ASN A 40 14.46 -13.78 -7.91
N GLY A 41 14.18 -14.28 -6.71
CA GLY A 41 14.06 -13.48 -5.51
C GLY A 41 15.38 -12.88 -5.04
N THR A 42 16.49 -13.58 -5.19
CA THR A 42 17.83 -13.09 -4.78
C THR A 42 18.22 -11.86 -5.60
N LEU A 43 18.12 -11.95 -6.93
CA LEU A 43 18.35 -10.80 -7.81
C LEU A 43 17.34 -9.68 -7.58
N GLY A 44 16.11 -10.03 -7.22
CA GLY A 44 15.07 -9.08 -6.84
C GLY A 44 15.48 -8.25 -5.62
N LEU A 45 15.99 -8.87 -4.56
CA LEU A 45 16.47 -8.18 -3.36
C LEU A 45 17.66 -7.26 -3.64
N GLU A 46 18.62 -7.71 -4.46
CA GLU A 46 19.73 -6.87 -4.89
C GLU A 46 19.24 -5.65 -5.71
N ALA A 47 18.28 -5.89 -6.60
CA ALA A 47 17.70 -4.83 -7.41
C ALA A 47 16.95 -3.80 -6.55
N VAL A 48 16.24 -4.21 -5.50
CA VAL A 48 15.60 -3.27 -4.55
C VAL A 48 16.60 -2.28 -4.00
N GLN A 49 17.80 -2.73 -3.60
CA GLN A 49 18.82 -1.86 -3.03
C GLN A 49 19.46 -0.92 -4.06
N ARG A 50 19.77 -1.42 -5.26
CA ARG A 50 20.49 -0.65 -6.30
C ARG A 50 19.59 0.26 -7.11
N PHE A 51 18.41 -0.25 -7.48
CA PHE A 51 17.45 0.43 -8.34
C PHE A 51 16.52 1.36 -7.55
N ALA A 52 16.35 1.11 -6.24
CA ALA A 52 15.46 1.83 -5.33
C ALA A 52 14.05 2.03 -5.95
N PRO A 53 13.28 0.97 -6.23
CA PRO A 53 12.00 1.04 -6.90
C PRO A 53 10.94 1.74 -6.04
N ASP A 54 9.94 2.35 -6.68
CA ASP A 54 8.74 2.84 -6.00
C ASP A 54 7.73 1.71 -5.77
N VAL A 55 7.67 0.73 -6.72
CA VAL A 55 6.81 -0.45 -6.64
C VAL A 55 7.59 -1.69 -7.04
N VAL A 56 7.37 -2.78 -6.33
CA VAL A 56 7.84 -4.13 -6.69
C VAL A 56 6.63 -4.98 -7.04
N LEU A 57 6.58 -5.50 -8.27
CA LEU A 57 5.69 -6.59 -8.67
C LEU A 57 6.41 -7.89 -8.36
N LEU A 58 5.86 -8.73 -7.54
CA LEU A 58 6.55 -9.87 -6.95
C LEU A 58 5.74 -11.15 -7.11
N ASP A 59 6.27 -12.10 -7.87
CA ASP A 59 5.69 -13.44 -7.89
C ASP A 59 5.91 -14.13 -6.55
N LEU A 60 4.93 -14.89 -6.12
CA LEU A 60 5.02 -15.73 -4.94
C LEU A 60 5.88 -16.97 -5.16
N MET A 61 5.80 -17.55 -6.37
CA MET A 61 6.42 -18.84 -6.72
C MET A 61 7.72 -18.62 -7.48
N LEU A 62 8.75 -18.13 -6.81
CA LEU A 62 10.08 -17.96 -7.39
C LEU A 62 10.95 -19.20 -7.18
N PRO A 63 11.92 -19.47 -8.10
CA PRO A 63 12.67 -20.73 -8.11
C PRO A 63 13.72 -20.88 -6.98
N ASP A 64 14.17 -19.78 -6.38
CA ASP A 64 15.23 -19.75 -5.37
C ASP A 64 14.71 -19.52 -3.95
N ILE A 65 13.97 -18.45 -3.73
CA ILE A 65 13.35 -18.10 -2.46
C ILE A 65 11.90 -17.68 -2.67
N PRO A 66 10.95 -18.12 -1.83
CA PRO A 66 9.54 -17.73 -1.98
C PRO A 66 9.37 -16.20 -1.99
N GLY A 67 8.44 -15.69 -2.81
CA GLY A 67 8.14 -14.26 -2.86
C GLY A 67 7.68 -13.69 -1.52
N THR A 68 7.06 -14.52 -0.67
CA THR A 68 6.74 -14.17 0.72
C THR A 68 7.97 -13.82 1.55
N GLU A 69 9.06 -14.57 1.39
CA GLU A 69 10.34 -14.31 2.07
C GLU A 69 11.01 -13.05 1.50
N VAL A 70 10.94 -12.83 0.17
CA VAL A 70 11.41 -11.59 -0.46
C VAL A 70 10.68 -10.38 0.15
N CYS A 71 9.35 -10.44 0.23
CA CYS A 71 8.53 -9.38 0.84
C CYS A 71 8.92 -9.13 2.30
N ARG A 72 9.09 -10.19 3.09
CA ARG A 72 9.50 -10.10 4.49
C ARG A 72 10.86 -9.38 4.64
N ARG A 73 11.84 -9.71 3.80
CA ARG A 73 13.16 -9.05 3.80
C ARG A 73 13.08 -7.59 3.40
N ILE A 74 12.29 -7.26 2.36
CA ILE A 74 12.03 -5.87 1.97
C ILE A 74 11.44 -5.09 3.14
N ARG A 75 10.48 -5.67 3.88
CA ARG A 75 9.80 -5.01 5.02
C ARG A 75 10.66 -4.96 6.28
N GLY A 76 11.62 -5.86 6.43
CA GLY A 76 12.56 -5.88 7.55
C GLY A 76 13.68 -4.84 7.47
N ASP A 77 13.91 -4.24 6.32
CA ASP A 77 14.90 -3.18 6.15
C ASP A 77 14.32 -1.83 6.55
N THR A 78 14.54 -1.43 7.80
CA THR A 78 14.03 -0.16 8.36
C THR A 78 14.83 1.06 7.93
N ASN A 79 16.01 0.88 7.30
CA ASN A 79 16.90 1.97 6.92
C ASN A 79 16.66 2.48 5.49
N ALA A 80 15.89 1.75 4.67
CA ALA A 80 15.63 2.11 3.29
C ALA A 80 14.21 2.66 3.08
N ARG A 81 14.04 3.55 2.09
CA ARG A 81 12.72 3.93 1.61
C ARG A 81 12.00 2.66 1.11
N GLN A 82 10.97 2.26 1.82
CA GLN A 82 10.23 1.04 1.53
C GLN A 82 9.46 1.15 0.21
N PRO A 83 9.69 0.29 -0.80
CA PRO A 83 8.86 0.26 -1.99
C PRO A 83 7.45 -0.25 -1.65
N ALA A 84 6.44 0.06 -2.45
CA ALA A 84 5.20 -0.69 -2.41
C ALA A 84 5.46 -2.10 -2.97
N VAL A 85 4.82 -3.12 -2.40
CA VAL A 85 4.90 -4.49 -2.89
C VAL A 85 3.52 -4.95 -3.33
N MET A 86 3.39 -5.27 -4.62
CA MET A 86 2.21 -5.90 -5.20
C MET A 86 2.56 -7.34 -5.52
N MET A 87 1.88 -8.28 -4.87
CA MET A 87 2.11 -9.70 -5.09
C MET A 87 1.30 -10.23 -6.26
N LEU A 88 1.94 -11.07 -7.09
CA LEU A 88 1.31 -11.84 -8.15
C LEU A 88 1.12 -13.27 -7.65
N THR A 89 -0.10 -13.80 -7.66
CA THR A 89 -0.43 -15.09 -7.03
C THR A 89 -1.28 -15.97 -7.94
N ALA A 90 -1.12 -17.29 -7.88
CA ALA A 90 -1.96 -18.22 -8.59
C ALA A 90 -3.37 -18.31 -7.99
N LYS A 91 -4.35 -18.71 -8.81
CA LYS A 91 -5.75 -18.90 -8.38
C LYS A 91 -5.85 -20.16 -7.51
N GLY A 92 -6.25 -20.01 -6.25
CA GLY A 92 -6.51 -21.14 -5.33
C GLY A 92 -5.76 -21.08 -4.00
N GLU A 93 -4.77 -20.24 -3.87
CA GLU A 93 -3.96 -20.10 -2.65
C GLU A 93 -4.53 -18.99 -1.75
N GLU A 94 -5.73 -19.22 -1.20
CA GLU A 94 -6.32 -18.30 -0.22
C GLU A 94 -5.41 -18.12 1.01
N ILE A 95 -4.64 -19.15 1.34
CA ILE A 95 -3.68 -19.15 2.45
C ILE A 95 -2.52 -18.22 2.15
N ASP A 96 -1.99 -18.23 0.92
CA ASP A 96 -0.86 -17.36 0.54
C ASP A 96 -1.24 -15.88 0.49
N ARG A 97 -2.51 -15.58 0.19
CA ARG A 97 -3.04 -14.21 0.23
C ARG A 97 -3.12 -13.68 1.67
N VAL A 98 -3.51 -14.50 2.64
CA VAL A 98 -3.54 -14.12 4.07
C VAL A 98 -2.11 -13.96 4.58
N VAL A 99 -1.23 -14.92 4.31
CA VAL A 99 0.19 -14.87 4.71
C VAL A 99 0.91 -13.69 4.07
N GLY A 100 0.71 -13.46 2.79
CA GLY A 100 1.35 -12.33 2.12
C GLY A 100 0.84 -10.97 2.63
N PHE A 101 -0.45 -10.83 2.97
CA PHE A 101 -0.96 -9.66 3.66
C PHE A 101 -0.35 -9.52 5.06
N GLU A 102 -0.18 -10.58 5.81
CA GLU A 102 0.54 -10.58 7.10
C GLU A 102 1.98 -10.13 6.96
N LEU A 103 2.61 -10.34 5.81
CA LEU A 103 3.99 -9.94 5.51
C LEU A 103 4.17 -8.49 5.02
N GLY A 104 3.09 -7.73 4.82
CA GLY A 104 3.21 -6.31 4.48
C GLY A 104 3.07 -5.96 3.00
N ALA A 105 2.56 -6.84 2.15
CA ALA A 105 2.20 -6.46 0.78
C ALA A 105 1.13 -5.37 0.76
N ASP A 106 1.24 -4.45 -0.20
CA ASP A 106 0.29 -3.34 -0.37
C ASP A 106 -0.90 -3.75 -1.24
N ASP A 107 -0.73 -4.70 -2.17
CA ASP A 107 -1.80 -5.21 -3.03
C ASP A 107 -1.52 -6.63 -3.53
N TYR A 108 -2.55 -7.26 -4.12
CA TYR A 108 -2.49 -8.59 -4.73
C TYR A 108 -3.20 -8.62 -6.06
N VAL A 109 -2.61 -9.35 -7.00
CA VAL A 109 -3.20 -9.64 -8.29
C VAL A 109 -3.17 -11.15 -8.51
N VAL A 110 -4.34 -11.74 -8.75
CA VAL A 110 -4.49 -13.18 -8.96
C VAL A 110 -4.29 -13.51 -10.43
N LYS A 111 -3.37 -14.43 -10.76
CA LYS A 111 -3.19 -14.98 -12.10
C LYS A 111 -4.36 -15.93 -12.46
N PRO A 112 -4.93 -15.89 -13.70
CA PRO A 112 -4.59 -14.96 -14.77
C PRO A 112 -5.24 -13.58 -14.55
N PHE A 113 -4.52 -12.51 -14.87
CA PHE A 113 -4.97 -11.13 -14.69
C PHE A 113 -4.92 -10.35 -16.01
N SER A 114 -5.67 -9.26 -16.05
CA SER A 114 -5.54 -8.29 -17.13
C SER A 114 -4.32 -7.39 -16.88
N VAL A 115 -3.37 -7.36 -17.81
CA VAL A 115 -2.20 -6.47 -17.73
C VAL A 115 -2.63 -5.00 -17.64
N ARG A 116 -3.70 -4.62 -18.34
CA ARG A 116 -4.26 -3.27 -18.24
C ARG A 116 -4.74 -2.95 -16.84
N GLU A 117 -5.38 -3.91 -16.15
CA GLU A 117 -5.81 -3.75 -14.76
C GLU A 117 -4.60 -3.60 -13.83
N LEU A 118 -3.57 -4.42 -14.02
CA LEU A 118 -2.33 -4.36 -13.23
C LEU A 118 -1.67 -2.98 -13.37
N VAL A 119 -1.53 -2.45 -14.58
CA VAL A 119 -0.96 -1.10 -14.83
C VAL A 119 -1.78 -0.02 -14.12
N LEU A 120 -3.12 -0.12 -14.13
CA LEU A 120 -4.00 0.81 -13.41
C LEU A 120 -3.80 0.74 -11.90
N ARG A 121 -3.61 -0.47 -11.34
CA ARG A 121 -3.34 -0.69 -9.91
C ARG A 121 -1.99 -0.12 -9.50
N VAL A 122 -0.94 -0.35 -10.28
CA VAL A 122 0.39 0.26 -10.07
C VAL A 122 0.27 1.78 -10.06
N GLY A 123 -0.45 2.36 -11.02
CA GLY A 123 -0.70 3.80 -11.06
C GLY A 123 -1.46 4.31 -9.82
N ALA A 124 -2.42 3.54 -9.31
CA ALA A 124 -3.16 3.87 -8.09
C ALA A 124 -2.24 3.89 -6.86
N ILE A 125 -1.43 2.83 -6.68
CA ILE A 125 -0.45 2.74 -5.59
C ILE A 125 0.53 3.92 -5.63
N LEU A 126 1.03 4.28 -6.81
CA LEU A 126 1.97 5.40 -6.97
C LEU A 126 1.34 6.76 -6.66
N ARG A 127 0.09 6.97 -7.06
CA ARG A 127 -0.66 8.19 -6.68
C ARG A 127 -0.87 8.24 -5.18
N ALA A 128 -1.18 7.11 -4.58
CA ALA A 128 -1.31 6.92 -3.15
C ALA A 128 -0.08 7.34 -2.35
N ARG A 129 1.10 7.15 -2.89
CA ARG A 129 2.40 7.47 -2.27
C ARG A 129 2.88 8.87 -2.56
N ARG A 130 2.15 9.64 -3.34
CA ARG A 130 2.49 11.05 -3.60
C ARG A 130 2.07 11.88 -2.39
N PRO A 131 2.96 12.69 -1.80
CA PRO A 131 2.51 13.71 -0.86
C PRO A 131 1.46 14.57 -1.58
N PRO A 132 0.40 15.03 -0.89
CA PRO A 132 -0.59 15.91 -1.49
C PRO A 132 0.11 17.08 -2.17
N PRO A 133 -0.35 17.54 -3.34
CA PRO A 133 0.26 18.66 -4.02
C PRO A 133 0.31 19.84 -3.05
N ALA A 134 1.49 20.44 -2.92
CA ALA A 134 1.65 21.68 -2.18
C ALA A 134 0.85 22.78 -2.89
N THR A 135 -0.43 22.88 -2.55
CA THR A 135 -1.27 24.01 -2.96
C THR A 135 -0.95 25.17 -2.04
N THR A 136 -0.20 26.12 -2.58
CA THR A 136 0.09 27.49 -2.09
C THR A 136 1.12 27.61 -0.94
N PRO A 137 2.06 28.60 -0.99
CA PRO A 137 3.01 28.85 0.09
C PRO A 137 2.32 29.61 1.23
N ALA A 138 1.57 28.88 2.02
CA ALA A 138 1.24 29.29 3.37
C ALA A 138 2.08 28.37 4.27
N SER A 139 2.78 28.90 5.26
CA SER A 139 3.65 28.26 6.26
C SER A 139 3.52 26.73 6.35
N PRO A 140 4.58 25.96 6.59
CA PRO A 140 4.50 24.51 6.72
C PRO A 140 3.72 24.17 8.01
N GLN A 141 2.41 24.32 7.97
CA GLN A 141 1.52 23.82 9.02
C GLN A 141 1.54 22.30 8.92
N ARG A 142 2.30 21.67 9.79
CA ARG A 142 2.34 20.20 9.90
C ARG A 142 0.97 19.70 10.30
N ARG A 143 0.30 19.00 9.39
CA ARG A 143 -1.00 18.37 9.70
C ARG A 143 -0.80 17.22 10.68
N ARG A 144 -1.09 17.46 11.94
CA ARG A 144 -1.11 16.45 12.99
C ARG A 144 -2.51 16.24 13.51
N TYR A 145 -2.95 15.00 13.52
CA TYR A 145 -4.21 14.60 14.13
C TYR A 145 -3.94 13.85 15.42
N ILE A 146 -4.62 14.22 16.48
CA ILE A 146 -4.59 13.49 17.77
C ILE A 146 -6.00 13.00 18.06
N VAL A 147 -6.15 11.69 18.26
CA VAL A 147 -7.41 11.01 18.54
C VAL A 147 -7.20 10.04 19.71
N GLY A 148 -7.49 10.48 20.93
CA GLY A 148 -7.18 9.70 22.13
C GLY A 148 -5.69 9.33 22.19
N PRO A 149 -5.33 8.03 22.23
CA PRO A 149 -3.94 7.58 22.30
C PRO A 149 -3.19 7.67 20.96
N LEU A 150 -3.90 7.89 19.84
CA LEU A 150 -3.38 7.89 18.47
C LEU A 150 -2.95 9.30 18.06
N GLU A 151 -1.71 9.45 17.60
CA GLU A 151 -1.20 10.68 16.98
C GLU A 151 -0.70 10.36 15.57
N LEU A 152 -1.14 11.13 14.57
CA LEU A 152 -0.73 11.04 13.17
C LEU A 152 0.01 12.31 12.77
N ASP A 153 1.29 12.21 12.44
CA ASP A 153 2.01 13.24 11.72
C ASP A 153 1.92 12.93 10.22
N VAL A 154 0.96 13.58 9.55
CA VAL A 154 0.66 13.28 8.14
C VAL A 154 1.81 13.67 7.21
N ASP A 155 2.44 14.80 7.46
CA ASP A 155 3.51 15.33 6.60
C ASP A 155 4.84 14.65 6.88
N GLY A 156 5.09 14.25 8.15
CA GLY A 156 6.26 13.45 8.53
C GLY A 156 6.10 11.95 8.26
N TYR A 157 4.90 11.49 7.93
CA TYR A 157 4.58 10.05 7.74
C TYR A 157 4.83 9.20 9.00
N HIS A 158 4.60 9.76 10.19
CA HIS A 158 4.76 9.04 11.46
C HIS A 158 3.41 8.80 12.14
N VAL A 159 3.27 7.64 12.75
CA VAL A 159 2.13 7.25 13.60
C VAL A 159 2.66 6.94 14.98
N PHE A 160 2.02 7.49 16.01
CA PHE A 160 2.37 7.22 17.39
C PHE A 160 1.13 6.72 18.14
N VAL A 161 1.34 5.75 19.02
CA VAL A 161 0.31 5.28 19.98
C VAL A 161 0.89 5.41 21.38
N ASN A 162 0.22 6.18 22.24
CA ASN A 162 0.70 6.50 23.60
C ASN A 162 2.14 7.06 23.61
N GLY A 163 2.54 7.82 22.56
CA GLY A 163 3.88 8.37 22.38
C GLY A 163 4.93 7.40 21.82
N GLY A 164 4.60 6.12 21.66
CA GLY A 164 5.45 5.13 21.00
C GLY A 164 5.22 5.13 19.48
N GLU A 165 6.29 5.16 18.68
CA GLU A 165 6.19 5.13 17.22
C GLU A 165 5.75 3.75 16.71
N VAL A 166 4.80 3.73 15.77
CA VAL A 166 4.26 2.53 15.13
C VAL A 166 4.50 2.59 13.63
N HIS A 167 5.20 1.59 13.10
CA HIS A 167 5.45 1.52 11.65
C HIS A 167 4.23 1.03 10.88
N VAL A 168 3.69 1.93 10.05
CA VAL A 168 2.57 1.63 9.14
C VAL A 168 3.01 1.75 7.68
N SER A 169 2.38 0.97 6.79
CA SER A 169 2.58 1.14 5.36
C SER A 169 1.92 2.42 4.85
N THR A 170 2.27 2.86 3.64
CA THR A 170 1.67 4.05 3.03
C THR A 170 0.15 3.96 2.91
N LEU A 171 -0.37 2.77 2.58
CA LEU A 171 -1.82 2.54 2.47
C LEU A 171 -2.50 2.52 3.84
N GLU A 172 -1.85 1.95 4.86
CA GLU A 172 -2.36 1.99 6.24
C GLU A 172 -2.42 3.43 6.76
N MET A 173 -1.38 4.25 6.50
CA MET A 173 -1.39 5.67 6.83
C MET A 173 -2.54 6.41 6.15
N ARG A 174 -2.73 6.19 4.83
CA ARG A 174 -3.84 6.81 4.10
C ARG A 174 -5.19 6.39 4.63
N LEU A 175 -5.36 5.12 4.96
CA LEU A 175 -6.59 4.62 5.57
C LEU A 175 -6.86 5.31 6.91
N LEU A 176 -5.85 5.46 7.76
CA LEU A 176 -5.97 6.19 9.03
C LEU A 176 -6.37 7.65 8.80
N VAL A 177 -5.65 8.37 7.96
CA VAL A 177 -5.96 9.78 7.64
C VAL A 177 -7.39 9.91 7.13
N TYR A 178 -7.77 9.06 6.16
CA TYR A 178 -9.12 9.06 5.60
C TYR A 178 -10.20 8.82 6.67
N LEU A 179 -9.99 7.85 7.55
CA LEU A 179 -10.93 7.55 8.64
C LEU A 179 -11.00 8.68 9.67
N VAL A 180 -9.87 9.35 9.96
CA VAL A 180 -9.82 10.52 10.86
C VAL A 180 -10.59 11.70 10.26
N GLU A 181 -10.37 12.02 9.00
CA GLU A 181 -11.07 13.10 8.30
C GLU A 181 -12.58 12.84 8.16
N HIS A 182 -12.99 11.56 8.13
CA HIS A 182 -14.38 11.13 8.06
C HIS A 182 -14.90 10.57 9.42
N ARG A 183 -14.29 10.98 10.52
CA ARG A 183 -14.59 10.45 11.86
C ARG A 183 -16.08 10.38 12.15
N GLY A 184 -16.50 9.30 12.80
CA GLY A 184 -17.89 9.02 13.16
C GLY A 184 -18.81 8.63 11.99
N ARG A 185 -18.37 8.79 10.75
CA ARG A 185 -19.12 8.39 9.56
C ARG A 185 -18.69 6.98 9.13
N VAL A 186 -19.67 6.11 8.92
CA VAL A 186 -19.41 4.78 8.36
C VAL A 186 -19.05 4.93 6.89
N ARG A 187 -17.91 4.35 6.51
CA ARG A 187 -17.49 4.27 5.11
C ARG A 187 -17.62 2.83 4.64
N SER A 188 -18.27 2.65 3.49
CA SER A 188 -18.42 1.33 2.92
C SER A 188 -17.07 0.76 2.47
N ARG A 189 -17.01 -0.56 2.25
CA ARG A 189 -15.79 -1.18 1.71
C ARG A 189 -15.48 -0.68 0.31
N GLU A 190 -16.52 -0.42 -0.46
CA GLU A 190 -16.45 0.12 -1.81
C GLU A 190 -15.88 1.56 -1.78
N ASP A 191 -16.42 2.44 -0.92
CA ASP A 191 -15.90 3.80 -0.75
C ASP A 191 -14.42 3.79 -0.35
N LEU A 192 -14.05 2.91 0.59
CA LEU A 192 -12.66 2.79 1.02
C LEU A 192 -11.76 2.32 -0.12
N LEU A 193 -12.19 1.34 -0.94
CA LEU A 193 -11.44 0.89 -2.11
C LEU A 193 -11.25 2.02 -3.12
N GLU A 194 -12.27 2.81 -3.37
CA GLU A 194 -12.20 3.91 -4.32
C GLU A 194 -11.33 5.06 -3.78
N ASP A 195 -11.62 5.55 -2.57
CA ASP A 195 -11.03 6.77 -2.03
C ASP A 195 -9.60 6.56 -1.50
N VAL A 196 -9.30 5.40 -0.90
CA VAL A 196 -7.99 5.11 -0.30
C VAL A 196 -7.07 4.37 -1.28
N TRP A 197 -7.60 3.37 -2.01
CA TRP A 197 -6.83 2.56 -2.97
C TRP A 197 -6.91 3.08 -4.40
N GLY A 198 -7.89 3.96 -4.72
CA GLY A 198 -8.09 4.49 -6.07
C GLY A 198 -8.60 3.44 -7.05
N TYR A 199 -9.27 2.41 -6.57
CA TYR A 199 -9.85 1.36 -7.41
C TYR A 199 -11.26 1.74 -7.89
N LYS A 200 -11.57 1.34 -9.13
CA LYS A 200 -12.93 1.49 -9.65
C LYS A 200 -13.86 0.41 -9.06
N PRO A 201 -15.17 0.66 -8.99
CA PRO A 201 -16.15 -0.33 -8.54
C PRO A 201 -16.01 -1.67 -9.26
N GLY A 202 -16.19 -2.78 -8.52
CA GLY A 202 -16.10 -4.15 -9.04
C GLY A 202 -14.85 -4.93 -8.64
N VAL A 203 -13.93 -4.34 -7.89
CA VAL A 203 -12.78 -5.03 -7.29
C VAL A 203 -13.20 -5.71 -5.98
N SER A 204 -12.61 -6.89 -5.68
CA SER A 204 -12.91 -7.64 -4.46
C SER A 204 -12.63 -6.83 -3.19
N THR A 205 -13.62 -6.73 -2.31
CA THR A 205 -13.57 -5.95 -1.06
C THR A 205 -12.82 -6.64 0.08
N ARG A 206 -12.45 -7.93 -0.05
CA ARG A 206 -11.74 -8.68 1.00
C ARG A 206 -10.38 -8.10 1.36
N THR A 207 -9.74 -7.40 0.43
CA THR A 207 -8.47 -6.72 0.64
C THR A 207 -8.52 -5.74 1.81
N ILE A 208 -9.64 -5.00 1.96
CA ILE A 208 -9.79 -4.00 3.03
C ILE A 208 -9.84 -4.64 4.41
N ASP A 209 -10.59 -5.74 4.56
CA ASP A 209 -10.75 -6.41 5.85
C ASP A 209 -9.38 -6.84 6.42
N THR A 210 -8.48 -7.28 5.54
CA THR A 210 -7.13 -7.69 5.91
C THR A 210 -6.26 -6.48 6.29
N HIS A 211 -6.32 -5.38 5.52
CA HIS A 211 -5.59 -4.16 5.86
C HIS A 211 -6.08 -3.56 7.19
N VAL A 212 -7.38 -3.53 7.43
CA VAL A 212 -7.95 -3.05 8.71
C VAL A 212 -7.51 -3.94 9.87
N LYS A 213 -7.53 -5.28 9.71
CA LYS A 213 -7.05 -6.20 10.73
C LYS A 213 -5.59 -5.89 11.11
N ARG A 214 -4.71 -5.82 10.12
CA ARG A 214 -3.28 -5.53 10.34
C ARG A 214 -3.04 -4.16 10.96
N LEU A 215 -3.76 -3.16 10.48
CA LEU A 215 -3.68 -1.83 11.05
C LEU A 215 -4.04 -1.85 12.54
N ARG A 216 -5.12 -2.54 12.91
CA ARG A 216 -5.49 -2.72 14.32
C ARG A 216 -4.42 -3.43 15.13
N ASP A 217 -3.85 -4.52 14.58
CA ASP A 217 -2.80 -5.31 15.26
C ASP A 217 -1.55 -4.43 15.50
N LYS A 218 -1.17 -3.58 14.54
CA LYS A 218 -0.06 -2.63 14.69
C LYS A 218 -0.35 -1.51 15.67
N LEU A 219 -1.59 -0.99 15.70
CA LEU A 219 -2.01 0.07 16.60
C LEU A 219 -2.21 -0.42 18.05
N GLY A 220 -2.22 -1.74 18.29
CA GLY A 220 -2.43 -2.31 19.62
C GLY A 220 -3.70 -1.77 20.27
N ASP A 221 -3.59 -1.14 21.44
CA ASP A 221 -4.74 -0.61 22.19
C ASP A 221 -5.55 0.43 21.40
N ALA A 222 -4.86 1.25 20.57
CA ALA A 222 -5.53 2.21 19.70
C ALA A 222 -6.24 1.57 18.49
N GLY A 223 -6.04 0.29 18.23
CA GLY A 223 -6.71 -0.45 17.16
C GLY A 223 -8.24 -0.49 17.33
N SER A 224 -8.73 -0.42 18.55
CA SER A 224 -10.16 -0.36 18.88
C SER A 224 -10.85 0.91 18.34
N LEU A 225 -10.10 1.99 18.07
CA LEU A 225 -10.61 3.22 17.47
C LEU A 225 -11.14 2.98 16.04
N VAL A 226 -10.63 2.00 15.34
CA VAL A 226 -11.14 1.61 14.01
C VAL A 226 -12.25 0.57 14.22
N GLU A 227 -13.49 0.99 14.16
CA GLU A 227 -14.67 0.15 14.41
C GLU A 227 -15.15 -0.55 13.14
N THR A 228 -15.64 -1.81 13.28
CA THR A 228 -16.34 -2.53 12.22
C THR A 228 -17.85 -2.33 12.35
N VAL A 229 -18.48 -1.81 11.31
CA VAL A 229 -19.94 -1.81 11.17
C VAL A 229 -20.35 -3.00 10.31
N ARG A 230 -20.88 -4.05 10.94
CA ARG A 230 -21.22 -5.32 10.26
C ARG A 230 -22.13 -5.06 9.06
N GLY A 231 -21.81 -5.73 7.96
CA GLY A 231 -22.57 -5.61 6.70
C GLY A 231 -22.33 -4.32 5.90
N THR A 232 -21.69 -3.30 6.50
CA THR A 232 -21.49 -1.99 5.84
C THR A 232 -20.01 -1.71 5.57
N GLY A 233 -19.18 -1.58 6.62
CA GLY A 233 -17.79 -1.18 6.43
C GLY A 233 -17.11 -0.79 7.75
N TYR A 234 -16.40 0.33 7.73
CA TYR A 234 -15.56 0.77 8.84
C TYR A 234 -15.77 2.25 9.16
N ARG A 235 -15.48 2.64 10.39
CA ARG A 235 -15.42 4.04 10.83
C ARG A 235 -14.35 4.23 11.89
N LEU A 236 -13.89 5.44 12.06
CA LEU A 236 -13.17 5.83 13.27
C LEU A 236 -14.19 6.17 14.38
N SER A 237 -13.95 5.68 15.60
CA SER A 237 -14.79 5.94 16.77
C SER A 237 -15.01 7.44 16.98
N ALA A 238 -16.23 7.80 17.35
CA ALA A 238 -16.60 9.17 17.67
C ALA A 238 -16.31 9.54 19.14
N GLU A 239 -15.89 8.59 19.97
CA GLU A 239 -15.72 8.80 21.42
C GLU A 239 -14.63 9.82 21.78
N HIS A 240 -13.56 9.91 20.99
CA HIS A 240 -12.47 10.85 21.22
C HIS A 240 -12.56 12.06 20.29
N GLN A 241 -12.27 13.24 20.79
CA GLN A 241 -12.15 14.44 19.94
C GLN A 241 -10.91 14.34 19.05
N VAL A 242 -11.02 14.83 17.81
CA VAL A 242 -9.86 15.02 16.94
C VAL A 242 -9.31 16.42 17.22
N VAL A 243 -8.08 16.48 17.71
CA VAL A 243 -7.34 17.73 17.84
C VAL A 243 -6.41 17.84 16.64
N VAL A 244 -6.59 18.90 15.84
CA VAL A 244 -5.66 19.24 14.77
C VAL A 244 -4.63 20.18 15.37
N LYS A 245 -3.37 19.78 15.43
CA LYS A 245 -2.26 20.68 15.78
C LYS A 245 -1.65 21.21 14.49
N GLU A 246 -1.64 22.50 14.39
CA GLU A 246 -0.92 23.27 13.37
C GLU A 246 0.54 23.47 13.75
#